data_0480e8edffac2459ec3b3cb32a2474e5
#
_entry.id   0480e8edffac2459ec3b3cb32a2474e5
#
_cell.length_a   1.000
_cell.length_b   1.000
_cell.length_c   1.000
_cell.angle_alpha   90.00
_cell.angle_beta   90.00
_cell.angle_gamma   90.00
#
_symmetry.space_group_name_H-M   'P 1'
#
loop_
_entity.id
_entity.type
_entity.pdbx_description
1 polymer ?
#
loop_
_entity_poly.entity_id
_entity_poly.type
_entity_poly.pdbx_seq_one_letter_code
_entity_poly.pdbx_strand_id
1 'polypeptide(L)'
;MNYIYILISVATLLCSFNLYGQQKERTFELPAIPATLTVPADRAAYLVEHYWDRFPFTDTVYCQLPDVTEQAFVNYLDLLHHVSSKQAEQSVEAMIQKTEVSATMSSYMAELYEKYLNDAESPLRNESLFIVALRQQLKAKHRSEVEKIRPNQLLALALKNRPGEPATDFSYVTVS
;
A
#
# COMPACT_ATOMS: atom_id res chain seq x y z
N MET A 1 -61.61 -7.27 -12.78
CA MET A 1 -60.82 -6.06 -12.42
C MET A 1 -59.64 -6.35 -11.49
N ASN A 2 -59.61 -7.45 -10.77
CA ASN A 2 -58.55 -7.76 -9.81
C ASN A 2 -57.25 -8.34 -10.41
N TYR A 3 -57.25 -8.93 -11.61
CA TYR A 3 -56.05 -9.53 -12.23
C TYR A 3 -55.06 -8.47 -12.76
N ILE A 4 -55.55 -7.31 -13.15
CA ILE A 4 -54.68 -6.20 -13.65
C ILE A 4 -53.80 -5.65 -12.53
N TYR A 5 -54.35 -5.49 -11.31
CA TYR A 5 -53.59 -5.01 -10.14
C TYR A 5 -52.55 -6.02 -9.67
N ILE A 6 -52.82 -7.34 -9.78
CA ILE A 6 -51.89 -8.39 -9.45
C ILE A 6 -50.72 -8.40 -10.46
N LEU A 7 -50.98 -8.24 -11.75
CA LEU A 7 -49.96 -8.18 -12.78
C LEU A 7 -49.05 -6.93 -12.64
N ILE A 8 -49.66 -5.78 -12.30
CA ILE A 8 -48.86 -4.55 -12.06
C ILE A 8 -48.01 -4.68 -10.79
N SER A 9 -48.52 -5.30 -9.73
CA SER A 9 -47.78 -5.52 -8.48
C SER A 9 -46.62 -6.50 -8.66
N VAL A 10 -46.77 -7.52 -9.47
CA VAL A 10 -45.67 -8.48 -9.78
C VAL A 10 -44.61 -7.84 -10.69
N ALA A 11 -45.02 -7.00 -11.65
CA ALA A 11 -44.09 -6.29 -12.52
C ALA A 11 -43.26 -5.25 -11.75
N THR A 12 -43.81 -4.55 -10.77
CA THR A 12 -43.07 -3.60 -9.91
C THR A 12 -42.09 -4.34 -8.97
N LEU A 13 -42.46 -5.52 -8.50
CA LEU A 13 -41.56 -6.33 -7.65
C LEU A 13 -40.36 -6.86 -8.44
N LEU A 14 -40.56 -7.27 -9.70
CA LEU A 14 -39.46 -7.74 -10.57
C LEU A 14 -38.53 -6.62 -11.03
N CYS A 15 -39.02 -5.38 -11.19
CA CYS A 15 -38.17 -4.23 -11.48
C CYS A 15 -37.27 -3.83 -10.29
N SER A 16 -37.70 -4.08 -9.05
CA SER A 16 -36.93 -3.73 -7.86
C SER A 16 -35.71 -4.64 -7.66
N PHE A 17 -35.75 -5.88 -8.15
CA PHE A 17 -34.61 -6.83 -8.04
C PHE A 17 -33.47 -6.53 -9.01
N ASN A 18 -33.71 -5.80 -10.11
CA ASN A 18 -32.66 -5.49 -11.08
C ASN A 18 -31.83 -4.24 -10.73
N LEU A 19 -32.20 -3.46 -9.71
CA LEU A 19 -31.45 -2.28 -9.26
C LEU A 19 -30.35 -2.61 -8.23
N TYR A 20 -30.30 -3.82 -7.71
CA TYR A 20 -29.27 -4.25 -6.73
C TYR A 20 -28.03 -4.91 -7.35
N GLY A 21 -27.86 -4.92 -8.64
CA GLY A 21 -26.95 -5.83 -9.31
C GLY A 21 -25.93 -5.26 -10.26
N GLN A 22 -25.31 -4.09 -10.03
CA GLN A 22 -24.05 -3.76 -10.70
C GLN A 22 -23.18 -2.84 -9.84
N GLN A 23 -22.88 -3.27 -8.64
CA GLN A 23 -21.70 -2.74 -7.98
C GLN A 23 -20.51 -3.37 -8.73
N LYS A 24 -19.87 -2.59 -9.62
CA LYS A 24 -18.66 -3.00 -10.32
C LYS A 24 -17.68 -3.52 -9.29
N GLU A 25 -17.39 -4.81 -9.32
CA GLU A 25 -16.44 -5.43 -8.42
C GLU A 25 -15.10 -4.68 -8.57
N ARG A 26 -14.64 -4.09 -7.48
CA ARG A 26 -13.36 -3.40 -7.47
C ARG A 26 -12.26 -4.44 -7.40
N THR A 27 -11.43 -4.45 -8.42
CA THR A 27 -10.29 -5.37 -8.54
C THR A 27 -9.01 -4.55 -8.73
N PHE A 28 -7.89 -5.15 -8.41
CA PHE A 28 -6.58 -4.62 -8.74
C PHE A 28 -6.08 -5.27 -10.04
N GLU A 29 -5.84 -4.45 -11.06
CA GLU A 29 -5.33 -4.91 -12.34
C GLU A 29 -3.83 -4.68 -12.46
N LEU A 30 -3.06 -5.75 -12.59
CA LEU A 30 -1.63 -5.67 -12.86
C LEU A 30 -1.36 -5.09 -14.26
N PRO A 31 -0.22 -4.38 -14.44
CA PRO A 31 0.20 -3.93 -15.76
C PRO A 31 0.52 -5.12 -16.67
N ALA A 32 0.17 -5.00 -17.95
CA ALA A 32 0.54 -6.00 -18.94
C ALA A 32 2.04 -5.87 -19.25
N ILE A 33 2.80 -6.95 -19.03
CA ILE A 33 4.23 -6.98 -19.34
C ILE A 33 4.39 -7.11 -20.87
N PRO A 34 5.17 -6.22 -21.53
CA PRO A 34 5.43 -6.33 -22.96
C PRO A 34 6.00 -7.71 -23.35
N ALA A 35 5.46 -8.31 -24.41
CA ALA A 35 5.91 -9.62 -24.91
C ALA A 35 7.39 -9.61 -25.38
N THR A 36 7.94 -8.43 -25.65
CA THR A 36 9.34 -8.24 -26.01
C THR A 36 10.30 -8.44 -24.83
N LEU A 37 9.81 -8.32 -23.59
CA LEU A 37 10.60 -8.59 -22.40
C LEU A 37 10.58 -10.10 -22.11
N THR A 38 11.63 -10.80 -22.52
CA THR A 38 11.77 -12.26 -22.39
C THR A 38 12.62 -12.66 -21.19
N VAL A 39 13.52 -11.78 -20.72
CA VAL A 39 14.42 -12.04 -19.57
C VAL A 39 13.64 -11.87 -18.26
N PRO A 40 13.65 -12.86 -17.35
CA PRO A 40 12.91 -12.78 -16.09
C PRO A 40 13.22 -11.54 -15.25
N ALA A 41 14.50 -11.13 -15.16
CA ALA A 41 14.92 -9.96 -14.41
C ALA A 41 14.33 -8.65 -15.00
N ASP A 42 14.29 -8.52 -16.34
CA ASP A 42 13.73 -7.35 -17.01
C ASP A 42 12.20 -7.29 -16.81
N ARG A 43 11.56 -8.45 -16.82
CA ARG A 43 10.12 -8.57 -16.52
C ARG A 43 9.79 -8.16 -15.10
N ALA A 44 10.60 -8.61 -14.12
CA ALA A 44 10.45 -8.22 -12.72
C ALA A 44 10.65 -6.71 -12.55
N ALA A 45 11.71 -6.15 -13.13
CA ALA A 45 11.98 -4.71 -13.09
C ALA A 45 10.84 -3.89 -13.69
N TYR A 46 10.33 -4.29 -14.85
CA TYR A 46 9.17 -3.64 -15.48
C TYR A 46 7.93 -3.71 -14.59
N LEU A 47 7.64 -4.89 -14.03
CA LEU A 47 6.47 -5.07 -13.18
C LEU A 47 6.57 -4.24 -11.90
N VAL A 48 7.75 -4.16 -11.26
CA VAL A 48 7.99 -3.33 -10.08
C VAL A 48 7.79 -1.84 -10.38
N GLU A 49 8.31 -1.38 -11.52
CA GLU A 49 8.20 0.02 -11.94
C GLU A 49 6.75 0.44 -12.21
N HIS A 50 5.98 -0.44 -12.85
CA HIS A 50 4.62 -0.15 -13.32
C HIS A 50 3.52 -0.72 -12.43
N TYR A 51 3.84 -1.37 -11.32
CA TYR A 51 2.91 -2.12 -10.49
C TYR A 51 1.67 -1.31 -10.13
N TRP A 52 1.86 -0.07 -9.71
CA TRP A 52 0.82 0.80 -9.19
C TRP A 52 0.23 1.78 -10.22
N ASP A 53 0.57 1.67 -11.50
CA ASP A 53 0.13 2.65 -12.52
C ASP A 53 -1.38 2.67 -12.73
N ARG A 54 -2.05 1.54 -12.51
CA ARG A 54 -3.50 1.40 -12.67
C ARG A 54 -4.28 1.50 -11.36
N PHE A 55 -3.59 1.63 -10.23
CA PHE A 55 -4.26 1.72 -8.93
C PHE A 55 -4.88 3.11 -8.74
N PRO A 56 -6.19 3.19 -8.40
CA PRO A 56 -6.88 4.47 -8.28
C PRO A 56 -6.66 5.12 -6.90
N PHE A 57 -5.50 5.71 -6.66
CA PHE A 57 -5.13 6.32 -5.38
C PHE A 57 -6.10 7.42 -4.89
N THR A 58 -6.93 7.99 -5.77
CA THR A 58 -7.96 8.96 -5.41
C THR A 58 -9.24 8.32 -4.85
N ASP A 59 -9.50 7.04 -5.11
CA ASP A 59 -10.69 6.33 -4.61
C ASP A 59 -10.39 5.71 -3.22
N THR A 60 -10.75 6.43 -2.18
CA THR A 60 -10.52 6.02 -0.78
C THR A 60 -11.34 4.79 -0.35
N VAL A 61 -12.30 4.34 -1.14
CA VAL A 61 -13.02 3.08 -0.88
C VAL A 61 -12.05 1.89 -0.87
N TYR A 62 -10.97 1.96 -1.64
CA TYR A 62 -9.94 0.92 -1.63
C TYR A 62 -9.24 0.76 -0.27
N CYS A 63 -9.24 1.78 0.60
CA CYS A 63 -8.76 1.65 1.98
C CYS A 63 -9.65 0.73 2.85
N GLN A 64 -10.88 0.44 2.39
CA GLN A 64 -11.84 -0.42 3.09
C GLN A 64 -11.95 -1.82 2.43
N LEU A 65 -11.11 -2.11 1.46
CA LEU A 65 -11.09 -3.38 0.72
C LEU A 65 -9.73 -4.09 0.90
N PRO A 66 -9.46 -4.64 2.10
CA PRO A 66 -8.17 -5.28 2.38
C PRO A 66 -7.89 -6.46 1.44
N ASP A 67 -8.90 -7.23 1.07
CA ASP A 67 -8.76 -8.35 0.13
C ASP A 67 -8.26 -7.91 -1.26
N VAL A 68 -8.41 -6.63 -1.59
CA VAL A 68 -7.90 -6.06 -2.85
C VAL A 68 -6.61 -5.30 -2.61
N THR A 69 -6.65 -4.30 -1.72
CA THR A 69 -5.54 -3.34 -1.58
C THR A 69 -4.39 -3.90 -0.76
N GLU A 70 -4.70 -4.52 0.38
CA GLU A 70 -3.67 -5.09 1.24
C GLU A 70 -3.04 -6.33 0.58
N GLN A 71 -3.85 -7.18 -0.09
CA GLN A 71 -3.30 -8.30 -0.86
C GLN A 71 -2.40 -7.82 -2.01
N ALA A 72 -2.82 -6.78 -2.73
CA ALA A 72 -1.97 -6.18 -3.77
C ALA A 72 -0.66 -5.62 -3.17
N PHE A 73 -0.73 -5.01 -1.99
CA PHE A 73 0.44 -4.48 -1.30
C PHE A 73 1.42 -5.59 -0.86
N VAL A 74 0.91 -6.70 -0.32
CA VAL A 74 1.73 -7.87 0.05
C VAL A 74 2.43 -8.46 -1.19
N ASN A 75 1.68 -8.65 -2.28
CA ASN A 75 2.24 -9.15 -3.54
C ASN A 75 3.30 -8.19 -4.11
N TYR A 76 3.10 -6.89 -3.96
CA TYR A 76 4.08 -5.88 -4.36
C TYR A 76 5.37 -5.99 -3.53
N LEU A 77 5.27 -6.09 -2.21
CA LEU A 77 6.45 -6.24 -1.35
C LEU A 77 7.24 -7.51 -1.67
N ASP A 78 6.55 -8.62 -1.92
CA ASP A 78 7.20 -9.88 -2.34
C ASP A 78 7.96 -9.68 -3.66
N LEU A 79 7.35 -8.99 -4.62
CA LEU A 79 7.96 -8.69 -5.92
C LEU A 79 9.27 -7.87 -5.79
N LEU A 80 9.39 -6.99 -4.78
CA LEU A 80 10.60 -6.20 -4.55
C LEU A 80 11.84 -7.05 -4.24
N HIS A 81 11.68 -8.30 -3.81
CA HIS A 81 12.79 -9.23 -3.60
C HIS A 81 13.42 -9.72 -4.91
N HIS A 82 12.76 -9.55 -6.04
CA HIS A 82 13.21 -9.99 -7.36
C HIS A 82 13.94 -8.93 -8.17
N VAL A 83 14.20 -7.77 -7.59
CA VAL A 83 14.91 -6.64 -8.22
C VAL A 83 16.07 -6.17 -7.36
N SER A 84 16.93 -5.30 -7.89
CA SER A 84 18.02 -4.72 -7.11
C SER A 84 17.47 -3.82 -5.99
N SER A 85 18.22 -3.69 -4.88
CA SER A 85 17.85 -2.82 -3.75
C SER A 85 17.54 -1.39 -4.22
N LYS A 86 18.32 -0.87 -5.16
CA LYS A 86 18.09 0.46 -5.73
C LYS A 86 16.74 0.57 -6.44
N GLN A 87 16.36 -0.43 -7.24
CA GLN A 87 15.06 -0.45 -7.91
C GLN A 87 13.91 -0.58 -6.92
N ALA A 88 14.07 -1.43 -5.90
CA ALA A 88 13.09 -1.57 -4.82
C ALA A 88 12.88 -0.24 -4.06
N GLU A 89 13.96 0.43 -3.67
CA GLU A 89 13.89 1.74 -3.01
C GLU A 89 13.20 2.79 -3.88
N GLN A 90 13.58 2.90 -5.16
CA GLN A 90 12.97 3.83 -6.11
C GLN A 90 11.47 3.55 -6.30
N SER A 91 11.08 2.28 -6.36
CA SER A 91 9.67 1.89 -6.49
C SER A 91 8.86 2.27 -5.23
N VAL A 92 9.40 2.04 -4.04
CA VAL A 92 8.78 2.48 -2.77
C VAL A 92 8.62 3.99 -2.73
N GLU A 93 9.64 4.76 -3.13
CA GLU A 93 9.56 6.22 -3.22
C GLU A 93 8.45 6.67 -4.18
N ALA A 94 8.43 6.12 -5.39
CA ALA A 94 7.42 6.46 -6.40
C ALA A 94 6.00 6.11 -5.95
N MET A 95 5.81 4.95 -5.32
CA MET A 95 4.52 4.54 -4.80
C MET A 95 3.99 5.50 -3.73
N ILE A 96 4.82 5.88 -2.76
CA ILE A 96 4.42 6.82 -1.71
C ILE A 96 4.06 8.18 -2.31
N GLN A 97 4.81 8.67 -3.30
CA GLN A 97 4.48 9.91 -4.00
C GLN A 97 3.10 9.84 -4.69
N LYS A 98 2.75 8.67 -5.28
CA LYS A 98 1.42 8.46 -5.87
C LYS A 98 0.29 8.56 -4.83
N THR A 99 0.54 8.20 -3.57
CA THR A 99 -0.46 8.30 -2.48
C THR A 99 -0.76 9.73 -2.06
N GLU A 100 0.13 10.69 -2.36
CA GLU A 100 -0.01 12.09 -1.93
C GLU A 100 -1.25 12.80 -2.50
N VAL A 101 -1.92 12.21 -3.48
CA VAL A 101 -3.17 12.73 -4.04
C VAL A 101 -4.35 12.64 -3.06
N SER A 102 -4.23 11.83 -1.99
CA SER A 102 -5.26 11.64 -0.96
C SER A 102 -4.61 11.40 0.41
N ALA A 103 -4.91 12.27 1.38
CA ALA A 103 -4.41 12.12 2.75
C ALA A 103 -4.85 10.78 3.39
N THR A 104 -6.09 10.36 3.15
CA THR A 104 -6.63 9.07 3.64
C THR A 104 -5.83 7.90 3.06
N MET A 105 -5.61 7.89 1.75
CA MET A 105 -4.84 6.84 1.08
C MET A 105 -3.39 6.83 1.54
N SER A 106 -2.77 8.01 1.68
CA SER A 106 -1.40 8.15 2.19
C SER A 106 -1.25 7.61 3.60
N SER A 107 -2.22 7.85 4.49
CA SER A 107 -2.21 7.33 5.86
C SER A 107 -2.39 5.81 5.87
N TYR A 108 -3.35 5.28 5.12
CA TYR A 108 -3.58 3.85 5.01
C TYR A 108 -2.36 3.09 4.48
N MET A 109 -1.75 3.58 3.41
CA MET A 109 -0.54 2.95 2.86
C MET A 109 0.66 3.06 3.81
N ALA A 110 0.76 4.15 4.58
CA ALA A 110 1.80 4.28 5.61
C ALA A 110 1.64 3.23 6.72
N GLU A 111 0.41 2.93 7.14
CA GLU A 111 0.10 1.84 8.08
C GLU A 111 0.48 0.47 7.53
N LEU A 112 0.23 0.22 6.24
CA LEU A 112 0.65 -1.03 5.59
C LEU A 112 2.18 -1.17 5.54
N TYR A 113 2.92 -0.10 5.23
CA TYR A 113 4.38 -0.13 5.29
C TYR A 113 4.88 -0.44 6.70
N GLU A 114 4.30 0.16 7.73
CA GLU A 114 4.65 -0.13 9.13
C GLU A 114 4.33 -1.59 9.49
N LYS A 115 3.12 -2.06 9.18
CA LYS A 115 2.66 -3.41 9.44
C LYS A 115 3.55 -4.48 8.82
N TYR A 116 3.92 -4.31 7.56
CA TYR A 116 4.63 -5.36 6.82
C TYR A 116 6.14 -5.24 6.87
N LEU A 117 6.72 -4.03 6.91
CA LEU A 117 8.17 -3.86 6.87
C LEU A 117 8.82 -3.69 8.25
N ASN A 118 8.04 -3.30 9.29
CA ASN A 118 8.59 -3.02 10.62
C ASN A 118 8.20 -4.06 11.67
N ASP A 119 7.05 -4.72 11.55
CA ASP A 119 6.63 -5.73 12.52
C ASP A 119 7.64 -6.87 12.59
N ALA A 120 8.04 -7.25 13.82
CA ALA A 120 9.00 -8.31 14.05
C ALA A 120 8.53 -9.69 13.58
N GLU A 121 7.21 -9.92 13.60
CA GLU A 121 6.57 -11.17 13.19
C GLU A 121 6.27 -11.21 11.67
N SER A 122 6.49 -10.11 10.96
CA SER A 122 6.21 -10.05 9.52
C SER A 122 7.28 -10.81 8.72
N PRO A 123 6.90 -11.78 7.87
CA PRO A 123 7.82 -12.46 6.98
C PRO A 123 8.39 -11.53 5.89
N LEU A 124 7.76 -10.37 5.67
CA LEU A 124 8.18 -9.35 4.72
C LEU A 124 8.98 -8.21 5.37
N ARG A 125 9.37 -8.37 6.63
CA ARG A 125 10.14 -7.36 7.35
C ARG A 125 11.38 -6.94 6.58
N ASN A 126 11.51 -5.63 6.33
CA ASN A 126 12.65 -5.05 5.63
C ASN A 126 12.93 -3.64 6.13
N GLU A 127 13.87 -3.52 7.04
CA GLU A 127 14.19 -2.26 7.69
C GLU A 127 14.72 -1.20 6.70
N SER A 128 15.47 -1.60 5.68
CA SER A 128 15.99 -0.67 4.68
C SER A 128 14.87 -0.01 3.87
N LEU A 129 13.91 -0.80 3.38
CA LEU A 129 12.74 -0.28 2.67
C LEU A 129 11.82 0.50 3.61
N PHE A 130 11.71 0.12 4.89
CA PHE A 130 10.95 0.88 5.87
C PHE A 130 11.54 2.26 6.11
N ILE A 131 12.87 2.39 6.21
CA ILE A 131 13.57 3.68 6.31
C ILE A 131 13.27 4.56 5.09
N VAL A 132 13.28 3.99 3.88
CA VAL A 132 12.90 4.71 2.66
C VAL A 132 11.46 5.23 2.77
N ALA A 133 10.52 4.36 3.18
CA ALA A 133 9.12 4.75 3.35
C ALA A 133 8.95 5.87 4.37
N LEU A 134 9.60 5.80 5.52
CA LEU A 134 9.55 6.84 6.55
C LEU A 134 10.12 8.18 6.05
N ARG A 135 11.24 8.15 5.34
CA ARG A 135 11.84 9.36 4.75
C ARG A 135 10.91 10.04 3.76
N GLN A 136 10.19 9.29 2.94
CA GLN A 136 9.23 9.85 1.99
C GLN A 136 7.99 10.43 2.72
N GLN A 137 7.47 9.75 3.75
CA GLN A 137 6.39 10.27 4.57
C GLN A 137 6.74 11.61 5.23
N LEU A 138 7.99 11.78 5.66
CA LEU A 138 8.47 13.05 6.25
C LEU A 138 8.60 14.18 5.23
N LYS A 139 8.84 13.87 3.96
CA LYS A 139 8.89 14.85 2.86
C LYS A 139 7.48 15.27 2.39
N ALA A 140 6.45 14.51 2.69
CA ALA A 140 5.09 14.74 2.21
C ALA A 140 4.56 16.11 2.67
N LYS A 141 4.15 16.95 1.70
CA LYS A 141 3.75 18.35 1.96
C LYS A 141 2.38 18.46 2.65
N HIS A 142 1.51 17.47 2.44
CA HIS A 142 0.15 17.44 3.03
C HIS A 142 0.15 17.02 4.51
N ARG A 143 1.23 16.43 5.02
CA ARG A 143 1.34 16.04 6.42
C ARG A 143 1.67 17.21 7.31
N SER A 144 0.85 17.42 8.34
CA SER A 144 1.12 18.37 9.41
C SER A 144 2.34 17.94 10.25
N GLU A 145 2.91 18.85 11.01
CA GLU A 145 4.02 18.53 11.92
C GLU A 145 3.63 17.49 12.97
N VAL A 146 2.36 17.46 13.39
CA VAL A 146 1.85 16.45 14.33
C VAL A 146 1.87 15.05 13.68
N GLU A 147 1.45 14.93 12.42
CA GLU A 147 1.46 13.65 11.68
C GLU A 147 2.88 13.17 11.37
N LYS A 148 3.88 14.04 11.40
CA LYS A 148 5.31 13.70 11.22
C LYS A 148 6.00 13.22 12.51
N ILE A 149 5.39 13.39 13.69
CA ILE A 149 6.01 12.97 14.96
C ILE A 149 6.29 11.47 14.98
N ARG A 150 5.28 10.64 14.66
CA ARG A 150 5.42 9.18 14.65
C ARG A 150 6.45 8.69 13.62
N PRO A 151 6.38 9.07 12.34
CA PRO A 151 7.40 8.69 11.36
C PRO A 151 8.82 9.11 11.76
N ASN A 152 8.99 10.27 12.40
CA ASN A 152 10.29 10.73 12.90
C ASN A 152 10.84 9.85 14.02
N GLN A 153 9.99 9.47 14.97
CA GLN A 153 10.37 8.56 16.07
C GLN A 153 10.75 7.18 15.53
N LEU A 154 9.94 6.62 14.62
CA LEU A 154 10.21 5.33 14.00
C LEU A 154 11.51 5.36 13.18
N LEU A 155 11.76 6.45 12.42
CA LEU A 155 12.99 6.61 11.67
C LEU A 155 14.21 6.68 12.61
N ALA A 156 14.11 7.42 13.70
CA ALA A 156 15.17 7.51 14.69
C ALA A 156 15.47 6.15 15.35
N LEU A 157 14.44 5.31 15.57
CA LEU A 157 14.61 3.94 16.07
C LEU A 157 15.23 3.02 15.02
N ALA A 158 14.74 3.05 13.78
CA ALA A 158 15.23 2.21 12.68
C ALA A 158 16.69 2.54 12.28
N LEU A 159 17.16 3.75 12.57
CA LEU A 159 18.54 4.16 12.32
C LEU A 159 19.51 3.76 13.45
N LYS A 160 19.00 3.27 14.59
CA LYS A 160 19.84 2.78 15.69
C LYS A 160 20.31 1.34 15.41
N ASN A 161 21.55 1.07 15.81
CA ASN A 161 22.10 -0.31 15.82
C ASN A 161 21.96 -1.07 14.49
N ARG A 162 22.13 -0.37 13.38
CA ARG A 162 22.11 -1.01 12.05
C ARG A 162 23.37 -1.88 11.85
N PRO A 163 23.27 -3.02 11.17
CA PRO A 163 24.43 -3.81 10.80
C PRO A 163 25.47 -2.97 10.04
N GLY A 164 26.72 -2.95 10.53
CA GLY A 164 27.80 -2.17 9.95
C GLY A 164 27.92 -0.73 10.46
N GLU A 165 26.99 -0.24 11.28
CA GLU A 165 27.07 1.08 11.92
C GLU A 165 27.54 0.95 13.38
N PRO A 166 28.17 1.99 13.96
CA PRO A 166 28.52 1.99 15.38
C PRO A 166 27.28 1.84 16.25
N ALA A 167 27.36 0.99 17.27
CA ALA A 167 26.27 0.85 18.23
C ALA A 167 26.00 2.17 18.95
N THR A 168 24.72 2.45 19.21
CA THR A 168 24.34 3.64 19.98
C THR A 168 24.70 3.43 21.44
N ASP A 169 25.48 4.33 22.02
CA ASP A 169 25.79 4.33 23.47
C ASP A 169 24.52 4.51 24.29
N PHE A 170 24.46 3.85 25.43
CA PHE A 170 23.41 4.05 26.42
C PHE A 170 24.05 4.31 27.81
N SER A 171 23.45 5.20 28.56
CA SER A 171 23.79 5.43 29.96
C SER A 171 22.73 4.82 30.88
N TYR A 172 23.18 4.18 31.94
CA TYR A 172 22.30 3.65 32.99
C TYR A 172 22.70 4.19 34.36
N VAL A 173 21.75 4.33 35.23
CA VAL A 173 21.98 4.71 36.61
C VAL A 173 21.76 3.48 37.47
N THR A 174 22.80 3.09 38.21
CA THR A 174 22.66 2.05 39.24
C THR A 174 22.00 2.65 40.45
N VAL A 175 20.89 2.06 40.89
CA VAL A 175 20.26 2.38 42.18
C VAL A 175 20.92 1.51 43.22
N SER A 176 21.61 2.15 44.16
CA SER A 176 22.20 1.52 45.37
C SER A 176 21.22 1.51 46.51
#